data_e7968e29fcc79ddaf4748892992e319b
#
_entry.id   e7968e29fcc79ddaf4748892992e319b
#
_cell.length_a   1.000
_cell.length_b   1.000
_cell.length_c   1.000
_cell.angle_alpha   90.00
_cell.angle_beta   90.00
_cell.angle_gamma   90.00
#
_symmetry.space_group_name_H-M   'P 1'
#
loop_
_entity.id
_entity.type
_entity.pdbx_description
1 polymer ?
#
loop_
_entity_poly.entity_id
_entity_poly.type
_entity_poly.pdbx_seq_one_letter_code
_entity_poly.pdbx_strand_id
1 'polypeptide(L)'
;MKKLPVVLLLLACAVLTNNMQAQEYKTALGVRLSSSNAKQNNSVSFKQFITSKTAIEALFTFGDPLALGALVEFHKPAAASGLSWFYGAGAYISFDKKINPTTLKESTEPNFGGQGVIGLDYKFNNIPLNLSLDWKPELNIVTDINFEPAAIGLTARFTFGK
;
A
#
# COMPACT_ATOMS: atom_id res chain seq x y z
N MET A 1 -21.52 -25.07 -5.06
CA MET A 1 -20.49 -24.05 -5.30
C MET A 1 -20.80 -23.06 -6.44
N LYS A 2 -22.10 -22.87 -6.81
CA LYS A 2 -22.49 -21.97 -7.93
C LYS A 2 -23.03 -20.58 -7.48
N LYS A 3 -22.95 -20.24 -6.17
CA LYS A 3 -23.50 -18.97 -5.64
C LYS A 3 -22.48 -17.85 -5.46
N LEU A 4 -21.18 -18.16 -5.58
CA LEU A 4 -20.09 -17.19 -5.43
C LEU A 4 -20.12 -16.07 -6.49
N PRO A 5 -20.33 -16.36 -7.81
CA PRO A 5 -20.40 -15.30 -8.81
C PRO A 5 -21.63 -14.39 -8.68
N VAL A 6 -22.74 -14.90 -8.15
CA VAL A 6 -23.96 -14.11 -7.93
C VAL A 6 -23.77 -13.12 -6.76
N VAL A 7 -23.09 -13.54 -5.69
CA VAL A 7 -22.76 -12.67 -4.56
C VAL A 7 -21.77 -11.58 -4.98
N LEU A 8 -20.78 -11.91 -5.82
CA LEU A 8 -19.85 -10.92 -6.37
C LEU A 8 -20.58 -9.91 -7.29
N LEU A 9 -21.53 -10.38 -8.10
CA LEU A 9 -22.34 -9.53 -8.98
C LEU A 9 -23.29 -8.62 -8.20
N LEU A 10 -23.88 -9.10 -7.12
CA LEU A 10 -24.74 -8.30 -6.24
C LEU A 10 -23.95 -7.25 -5.44
N LEU A 11 -22.73 -7.58 -5.00
CA LEU A 11 -21.81 -6.58 -4.42
C LEU A 11 -21.40 -5.52 -5.46
N ALA A 12 -21.19 -5.89 -6.71
CA ALA A 12 -20.87 -4.96 -7.78
C ALA A 12 -22.05 -4.04 -8.14
N CYS A 13 -23.30 -4.53 -8.08
CA CYS A 13 -24.49 -3.73 -8.37
C CYS A 13 -24.92 -2.79 -7.22
N ALA A 14 -24.59 -3.10 -5.97
CA ALA A 14 -24.88 -2.23 -4.81
C ALA A 14 -24.01 -0.95 -4.79
N VAL A 15 -23.00 -0.87 -5.64
CA VAL A 15 -22.02 0.23 -5.72
C VAL A 15 -22.46 1.36 -6.68
N LEU A 16 -23.59 1.22 -7.41
CA LEU A 16 -23.89 2.10 -8.56
C LEU A 16 -24.74 3.34 -8.27
N THR A 17 -25.03 3.67 -7.03
CA THR A 17 -25.80 4.89 -6.73
C THR A 17 -25.17 5.67 -5.59
N ASN A 18 -24.39 6.70 -5.88
CA ASN A 18 -24.35 7.94 -5.14
C ASN A 18 -23.18 8.86 -5.57
N ASN A 19 -23.38 10.15 -5.46
CA ASN A 19 -22.57 11.28 -5.85
C ASN A 19 -21.06 11.11 -5.60
N MET A 20 -20.29 11.33 -6.65
CA MET A 20 -18.83 11.35 -6.64
C MET A 20 -18.32 12.53 -5.82
N GLN A 21 -18.02 12.31 -4.55
CA GLN A 21 -17.23 13.25 -3.77
C GLN A 21 -15.76 12.80 -3.77
N ALA A 22 -14.86 13.74 -4.05
CA ALA A 22 -13.41 13.54 -3.87
C ALA A 22 -13.12 13.20 -2.41
N GLN A 23 -12.03 12.46 -2.15
CA GLN A 23 -11.66 12.02 -0.81
C GLN A 23 -11.67 13.17 0.21
N GLU A 24 -12.47 13.03 1.28
CA GLU A 24 -12.69 14.07 2.28
C GLU A 24 -11.67 14.07 3.43
N TYR A 25 -10.51 13.45 3.26
CA TYR A 25 -9.47 13.47 4.28
C TYR A 25 -8.13 13.95 3.70
N LYS A 26 -7.36 14.63 4.52
CA LYS A 26 -6.05 15.15 4.14
C LYS A 26 -4.91 14.22 4.56
N THR A 27 -5.03 13.58 5.71
CA THR A 27 -3.99 12.75 6.31
C THR A 27 -4.57 11.42 6.79
N ALA A 28 -3.81 10.36 6.69
CA ALA A 28 -4.18 9.05 7.24
C ALA A 28 -2.94 8.32 7.79
N LEU A 29 -3.12 7.62 8.90
CA LEU A 29 -2.10 6.80 9.54
C LEU A 29 -2.67 5.42 9.85
N GLY A 30 -1.91 4.37 9.58
CA GLY A 30 -2.38 3.02 9.81
C GLY A 30 -1.35 1.94 9.58
N VAL A 31 -1.81 0.73 9.33
CA VAL A 31 -0.97 -0.43 9.11
C VAL A 31 -1.31 -1.10 7.79
N ARG A 32 -0.28 -1.50 7.07
CA ARG A 32 -0.34 -2.29 5.84
C ARG A 32 0.16 -3.69 6.13
N LEU A 33 -0.63 -4.69 5.77
CA LEU A 33 -0.27 -6.10 5.81
C LEU A 33 -0.07 -6.60 4.39
N SER A 34 1.00 -7.32 4.14
CA SER A 34 1.33 -7.87 2.84
C SER A 34 1.61 -9.37 2.93
N SER A 35 1.23 -10.09 1.91
CA SER A 35 1.39 -11.55 1.82
C SER A 35 2.65 -12.00 1.09
N SER A 36 3.63 -11.13 0.88
CA SER A 36 4.81 -11.40 0.06
C SER A 36 6.11 -11.32 0.84
N ASN A 37 7.18 -11.78 0.20
CA ASN A 37 8.57 -11.61 0.65
C ASN A 37 9.17 -10.25 0.24
N ALA A 38 8.34 -9.28 -0.11
CA ALA A 38 8.75 -7.92 -0.42
C ALA A 38 9.54 -7.29 0.72
N LYS A 39 10.50 -6.43 0.41
CA LYS A 39 11.29 -5.69 1.42
C LYS A 39 10.39 -4.78 2.26
N GLN A 40 9.35 -4.22 1.64
CA GLN A 40 8.30 -3.50 2.35
C GLN A 40 7.04 -4.35 2.50
N ASN A 41 7.09 -5.36 3.35
CA ASN A 41 5.95 -6.22 3.65
C ASN A 41 4.97 -5.58 4.66
N ASN A 42 4.96 -6.01 5.91
CA ASN A 42 4.11 -5.42 6.95
C ASN A 42 4.70 -4.10 7.43
N SER A 43 3.96 -3.01 7.33
CA SER A 43 4.48 -1.67 7.57
C SER A 43 3.45 -0.75 8.22
N VAL A 44 3.95 0.25 8.91
CA VAL A 44 3.16 1.45 9.25
C VAL A 44 3.08 2.32 8.00
N SER A 45 1.88 2.74 7.67
CA SER A 45 1.56 3.59 6.54
C SER A 45 1.15 4.98 7.03
N PHE A 46 1.82 6.00 6.53
CA PHE A 46 1.43 7.40 6.67
C PHE A 46 1.14 7.97 5.27
N LYS A 47 -0.09 8.38 5.03
CA LYS A 47 -0.54 8.95 3.75
C LYS A 47 -0.96 10.39 3.93
N GLN A 48 -0.46 11.28 3.08
CA GLN A 48 -0.75 12.70 3.06
C GLN A 48 -1.18 13.12 1.65
N PHE A 49 -2.40 13.64 1.50
CA PHE A 49 -2.83 14.28 0.26
C PHE A 49 -2.22 15.68 0.14
N ILE A 50 -1.46 15.89 -0.92
CA ILE A 50 -0.86 17.19 -1.28
C ILE A 50 -1.75 17.98 -2.22
N THR A 51 -2.62 17.30 -2.97
CA THR A 51 -3.72 17.86 -3.77
C THR A 51 -4.96 16.99 -3.58
N SER A 52 -6.10 17.40 -4.16
CA SER A 52 -7.32 16.56 -4.14
C SER A 52 -7.18 15.19 -4.83
N LYS A 53 -6.10 14.97 -5.60
CA LYS A 53 -5.90 13.75 -6.40
C LYS A 53 -4.52 13.13 -6.22
N THR A 54 -3.61 13.81 -5.55
CA THR A 54 -2.23 13.33 -5.40
C THR A 54 -1.90 13.18 -3.93
N ALA A 55 -1.40 12.02 -3.54
CA ALA A 55 -0.93 11.73 -2.19
C ALA A 55 0.54 11.32 -2.19
N ILE A 56 1.19 11.56 -1.07
CA ILE A 56 2.47 10.95 -0.71
C ILE A 56 2.18 9.92 0.38
N GLU A 57 2.64 8.70 0.20
CA GLU A 57 2.59 7.65 1.22
C GLU A 57 3.99 7.29 1.66
N ALA A 58 4.24 7.35 2.96
CA ALA A 58 5.44 6.82 3.59
C ALA A 58 5.12 5.47 4.24
N LEU A 59 5.96 4.49 4.02
CA LEU A 59 5.84 3.13 4.55
C LEU A 59 7.08 2.81 5.40
N PHE A 60 6.86 2.41 6.63
CA PHE A 60 7.92 1.99 7.54
C PHE A 60 7.70 0.55 7.99
N THR A 61 8.62 -0.33 7.60
CA THR A 61 8.62 -1.77 7.94
C THR A 61 9.57 -2.01 9.10
N PHE A 62 9.09 -2.73 10.11
CA PHE A 62 9.88 -3.11 11.29
C PHE A 62 10.33 -4.56 11.18
N GLY A 63 11.45 -4.86 11.79
CA GLY A 63 11.97 -6.22 11.89
C GLY A 63 13.10 -6.49 10.93
N ASP A 64 13.05 -7.62 10.28
CA ASP A 64 14.05 -8.04 9.28
C ASP A 64 13.32 -8.38 7.97
N PRO A 65 13.53 -7.55 6.94
CA PRO A 65 14.34 -6.33 6.92
C PRO A 65 13.67 -5.13 7.63
N LEU A 66 14.49 -4.21 8.13
CA LEU A 66 14.06 -2.86 8.43
C LEU A 66 13.99 -2.09 7.11
N ALA A 67 12.86 -1.44 6.79
CA ALA A 67 12.75 -0.71 5.53
C ALA A 67 11.95 0.59 5.67
N LEU A 68 12.34 1.59 4.88
CA LEU A 68 11.64 2.86 4.72
C LEU A 68 11.40 3.10 3.23
N GLY A 69 10.18 3.41 2.86
CA GLY A 69 9.82 3.76 1.49
C GLY A 69 8.88 4.92 1.38
N ALA A 70 8.84 5.50 0.21
CA ALA A 70 7.92 6.56 -0.14
C ALA A 70 7.33 6.33 -1.53
N LEU A 71 6.05 6.64 -1.68
CA LEU A 71 5.28 6.56 -2.91
C LEU A 71 4.65 7.91 -3.21
N VAL A 72 4.57 8.25 -4.48
CA VAL A 72 3.67 9.28 -5.00
C VAL A 72 2.51 8.58 -5.68
N GLU A 73 1.30 8.87 -5.25
CA GLU A 73 0.07 8.22 -5.71
C GLU A 73 -0.87 9.21 -6.36
N PHE A 74 -1.51 8.77 -7.44
CA PHE A 74 -2.53 9.51 -8.17
C PHE A 74 -3.87 8.80 -8.00
N HIS A 75 -4.81 9.47 -7.35
CA HIS A 75 -6.13 8.95 -7.03
C HIS A 75 -7.17 9.43 -8.03
N LYS A 76 -8.04 8.52 -8.46
CA LYS A 76 -9.18 8.81 -9.33
C LYS A 76 -10.45 8.25 -8.72
N PRO A 77 -11.54 9.04 -8.68
CA PRO A 77 -12.82 8.55 -8.17
C PRO A 77 -13.28 7.32 -8.94
N ALA A 78 -13.86 6.36 -8.23
CA ALA A 78 -14.57 5.22 -8.80
C ALA A 78 -16.09 5.45 -8.74
N ALA A 79 -16.88 4.49 -9.23
CA ALA A 79 -18.31 4.63 -9.37
C ALA A 79 -19.09 4.76 -8.04
N ALA A 80 -18.47 4.41 -6.90
CA ALA A 80 -19.10 4.47 -5.59
C ALA A 80 -18.56 5.62 -4.74
N SER A 81 -19.44 6.22 -3.93
CA SER A 81 -19.05 7.23 -2.95
C SER A 81 -18.03 6.67 -1.96
N GLY A 82 -16.96 7.42 -1.71
CA GLY A 82 -15.85 6.99 -0.86
C GLY A 82 -14.87 6.01 -1.50
N LEU A 83 -15.15 5.47 -2.69
CA LEU A 83 -14.27 4.57 -3.41
C LEU A 83 -13.45 5.33 -4.45
N SER A 84 -12.15 5.12 -4.43
CA SER A 84 -11.22 5.57 -5.48
C SER A 84 -10.29 4.43 -5.87
N TRP A 85 -9.78 4.47 -7.08
CA TRP A 85 -8.61 3.69 -7.46
C TRP A 85 -7.40 4.59 -7.54
N PHE A 86 -6.25 4.04 -7.28
CA PHE A 86 -5.01 4.79 -7.32
C PHE A 86 -3.90 3.99 -7.99
N TYR A 87 -2.92 4.70 -8.51
CA TYR A 87 -1.68 4.17 -9.04
C TYR A 87 -0.55 5.12 -8.70
N GLY A 88 0.66 4.60 -8.66
CA GLY A 88 1.80 5.39 -8.31
C GLY A 88 3.11 4.65 -8.44
N ALA A 89 4.17 5.33 -8.07
CA ALA A 89 5.51 4.77 -8.01
C ALA A 89 6.32 5.45 -6.90
N GLY A 90 7.42 4.80 -6.53
CA GLY A 90 8.29 5.30 -5.51
C GLY A 90 9.57 4.50 -5.36
N ALA A 91 10.25 4.72 -4.26
CA ALA A 91 11.50 4.05 -3.94
C ALA A 91 11.52 3.65 -2.47
N TYR A 92 12.39 2.70 -2.14
CA TYR A 92 12.64 2.29 -0.77
C TYR A 92 14.12 2.02 -0.52
N ILE A 93 14.49 2.10 0.74
CA ILE A 93 15.74 1.58 1.30
C ILE A 93 15.41 0.54 2.34
N SER A 94 16.13 -0.58 2.32
CA SER A 94 16.01 -1.62 3.35
C SER A 94 17.37 -2.01 3.88
N PHE A 95 17.36 -2.55 5.10
CA PHE A 95 18.55 -3.03 5.80
C PHE A 95 18.30 -4.49 6.18
N ASP A 96 18.92 -5.39 5.44
CA ASP A 96 18.77 -6.82 5.58
C ASP A 96 19.85 -7.36 6.50
N LYS A 97 19.48 -8.19 7.48
CA LYS A 97 20.44 -8.94 8.27
C LYS A 97 20.88 -10.18 7.52
N LYS A 98 22.18 -10.34 7.31
CA LYS A 98 22.77 -11.56 6.79
C LYS A 98 23.70 -12.19 7.82
N ILE A 99 23.53 -13.48 8.03
CA ILE A 99 24.42 -14.28 8.88
C ILE A 99 25.38 -15.01 7.96
N ASN A 100 26.67 -14.76 8.11
CA ASN A 100 27.69 -15.51 7.39
C ASN A 100 27.73 -16.95 7.96
N PRO A 101 27.43 -17.98 7.14
CA PRO A 101 27.33 -19.35 7.63
C PRO A 101 28.65 -19.94 8.16
N THR A 102 29.78 -19.36 7.73
CA THR A 102 31.12 -19.84 8.14
C THR A 102 31.62 -19.19 9.43
N THR A 103 31.33 -17.91 9.63
CA THR A 103 31.86 -17.12 10.76
C THR A 103 30.81 -16.84 11.82
N LEU A 104 29.52 -17.16 11.58
CA LEU A 104 28.36 -16.84 12.41
C LEU A 104 28.26 -15.34 12.78
N LYS A 105 28.92 -14.48 12.02
CA LYS A 105 28.83 -13.03 12.21
C LYS A 105 27.64 -12.48 11.48
N GLU A 106 26.87 -11.65 12.17
CA GLU A 106 25.82 -10.85 11.56
C GLU A 106 26.43 -9.66 10.83
N SER A 107 25.96 -9.39 9.62
CA SER A 107 26.21 -8.18 8.87
C SER A 107 24.89 -7.56 8.43
N THR A 108 24.83 -6.24 8.38
CA THR A 108 23.68 -5.52 7.85
C THR A 108 24.02 -5.01 6.47
N GLU A 109 23.23 -5.40 5.46
CA GLU A 109 23.42 -4.95 4.08
C GLU A 109 22.31 -3.98 3.68
N PRO A 110 22.67 -2.76 3.25
CA PRO A 110 21.71 -1.83 2.71
C PRO A 110 21.27 -2.27 1.31
N ASN A 111 19.99 -2.23 1.05
CA ASN A 111 19.38 -2.42 -0.27
C ASN A 111 18.60 -1.17 -0.66
N PHE A 112 18.55 -0.92 -1.95
CA PHE A 112 17.78 0.18 -2.53
C PHE A 112 17.00 -0.34 -3.72
N GLY A 113 15.73 0.06 -3.83
CA GLY A 113 14.88 -0.40 -4.91
C GLY A 113 13.80 0.61 -5.30
N GLY A 114 13.19 0.32 -6.44
CA GLY A 114 12.00 0.98 -6.93
C GLY A 114 10.74 0.15 -6.64
N GLN A 115 9.60 0.81 -6.56
CA GLN A 115 8.31 0.15 -6.39
C GLN A 115 7.23 0.86 -7.19
N GLY A 116 6.34 0.08 -7.78
CA GLY A 116 5.09 0.56 -8.35
C GLY A 116 3.94 0.27 -7.41
N VAL A 117 2.80 0.91 -7.60
CA VAL A 117 1.57 0.58 -6.87
C VAL A 117 0.35 0.82 -7.75
N ILE A 118 -0.63 -0.07 -7.63
CA ILE A 118 -1.99 0.15 -8.12
C ILE A 118 -2.96 -0.49 -7.13
N GLY A 119 -4.07 0.19 -6.84
CA GLY A 119 -5.00 -0.31 -5.84
C GLY A 119 -6.35 0.38 -5.83
N LEU A 120 -7.16 -0.09 -4.89
CA LEU A 120 -8.44 0.49 -4.53
C LEU A 120 -8.34 1.07 -3.11
N ASP A 121 -8.96 2.22 -2.91
CA ASP A 121 -8.95 2.95 -1.65
C ASP A 121 -10.39 3.33 -1.30
N TYR A 122 -10.86 2.90 -0.14
CA TYR A 122 -12.22 3.16 0.33
C TYR A 122 -12.21 3.96 1.63
N LYS A 123 -12.76 5.15 1.58
CA LYS A 123 -12.99 6.00 2.76
C LYS A 123 -14.42 5.86 3.23
N PHE A 124 -14.59 5.46 4.48
CA PHE A 124 -15.90 5.38 5.12
C PHE A 124 -16.42 6.79 5.46
N ASN A 125 -17.66 7.10 5.06
CA ASN A 125 -18.23 8.44 5.25
C ASN A 125 -18.55 8.75 6.73
N ASN A 126 -18.95 7.73 7.50
CA ASN A 126 -19.48 7.90 8.85
C ASN A 126 -18.46 7.65 9.97
N ILE A 127 -17.28 7.11 9.63
CA ILE A 127 -16.21 6.83 10.59
C ILE A 127 -14.86 7.28 10.00
N PRO A 128 -13.90 7.66 10.84
CA PRO A 128 -12.58 8.09 10.38
C PRO A 128 -11.71 6.89 10.00
N LEU A 129 -12.22 6.02 9.13
CA LEU A 129 -11.54 4.82 8.65
C LEU A 129 -11.38 4.85 7.14
N ASN A 130 -10.21 4.44 6.68
CA ASN A 130 -9.88 4.18 5.29
C ASN A 130 -9.34 2.75 5.16
N LEU A 131 -9.80 2.02 4.16
CA LEU A 131 -9.26 0.71 3.79
C LEU A 131 -8.73 0.77 2.37
N SER A 132 -7.58 0.17 2.13
CA SER A 132 -7.08 0.00 0.76
C SER A 132 -6.58 -1.41 0.51
N LEU A 133 -6.77 -1.85 -0.73
CA LEU A 133 -6.22 -3.08 -1.29
C LEU A 133 -5.32 -2.69 -2.45
N ASP A 134 -4.07 -3.10 -2.42
CA ASP A 134 -3.08 -2.73 -3.42
C ASP A 134 -2.25 -3.93 -3.91
N TRP A 135 -1.77 -3.80 -5.14
CA TRP A 135 -0.68 -4.58 -5.69
C TRP A 135 0.52 -3.65 -5.85
N LYS A 136 1.64 -4.02 -5.21
CA LYS A 136 2.83 -3.17 -5.09
C LYS A 136 4.09 -3.96 -5.46
N PRO A 137 4.35 -4.18 -6.76
CA PRO A 137 5.58 -4.86 -7.20
C PRO A 137 6.82 -4.04 -6.81
N GLU A 138 7.87 -4.76 -6.40
CA GLU A 138 9.15 -4.18 -5.97
C GLU A 138 10.28 -4.70 -6.86
N LEU A 139 11.17 -3.79 -7.25
CA LEU A 139 12.42 -4.09 -7.94
C LEU A 139 13.60 -3.66 -7.06
N ASN A 140 14.30 -4.62 -6.47
CA ASN A 140 15.54 -4.36 -5.78
C ASN A 140 16.67 -4.20 -6.79
N ILE A 141 17.49 -3.14 -6.66
CA ILE A 141 18.52 -2.76 -7.65
C ILE A 141 19.92 -2.93 -7.09
N VAL A 142 20.09 -2.79 -5.78
CA VAL A 142 21.40 -2.80 -5.11
C VAL A 142 21.55 -4.07 -4.28
N THR A 143 22.73 -4.65 -4.26
CA THR A 143 23.16 -5.86 -3.58
C THR A 143 22.66 -7.14 -4.25
N ASP A 144 21.37 -7.32 -4.44
CA ASP A 144 20.79 -8.43 -5.20
C ASP A 144 19.69 -7.89 -6.11
N ILE A 145 19.84 -7.95 -7.42
CA ILE A 145 18.79 -7.58 -8.35
C ILE A 145 17.69 -8.64 -8.26
N ASN A 146 16.56 -8.26 -7.68
CA ASN A 146 15.43 -9.13 -7.50
C ASN A 146 14.11 -8.40 -7.77
N PHE A 147 13.21 -9.07 -8.49
CA PHE A 147 11.88 -8.56 -8.76
C PHE A 147 10.85 -9.37 -7.96
N GLU A 148 10.11 -8.70 -7.09
CA GLU A 148 9.00 -9.27 -6.31
C GLU A 148 7.68 -8.81 -6.92
N PRO A 149 7.04 -9.65 -7.76
CA PRO A 149 5.79 -9.29 -8.44
C PRO A 149 4.54 -9.48 -7.57
N ALA A 150 4.62 -10.27 -6.50
CA ALA A 150 3.43 -10.78 -5.80
C ALA A 150 3.05 -9.99 -4.54
N ALA A 151 3.50 -8.76 -4.40
CA ALA A 151 3.27 -7.95 -3.21
C ALA A 151 1.83 -7.38 -3.16
N ILE A 152 0.85 -8.20 -2.80
CA ILE A 152 -0.52 -7.76 -2.52
C ILE A 152 -0.60 -7.33 -1.06
N GLY A 153 -1.18 -6.16 -0.81
CA GLY A 153 -1.34 -5.59 0.52
C GLY A 153 -2.76 -5.15 0.83
N LEU A 154 -3.13 -5.30 2.10
CA LEU A 154 -4.32 -4.74 2.69
C LEU A 154 -3.89 -3.70 3.73
N THR A 155 -4.42 -2.48 3.62
CA THR A 155 -4.08 -1.40 4.56
C THR A 155 -5.34 -0.88 5.23
N ALA A 156 -5.26 -0.69 6.55
CA ALA A 156 -6.29 -0.02 7.33
C ALA A 156 -5.68 1.24 7.97
N ARG A 157 -6.29 2.41 7.73
CA ARG A 157 -5.82 3.71 8.21
C ARG A 157 -6.91 4.47 8.94
N PHE A 158 -6.53 5.13 10.01
CA PHE A 158 -7.32 6.19 10.62
C PHE A 158 -7.09 7.50 9.87
N THR A 159 -8.18 8.22 9.55
CA THR A 159 -8.13 9.45 8.74
C THR A 159 -8.41 10.68 9.60
N PHE A 160 -7.66 11.76 9.34
CA PHE A 160 -7.81 13.03 10.04
C PHE A 160 -7.47 14.21 9.10
N GLY A 161 -7.97 15.39 9.46
CA GLY A 161 -7.87 16.61 8.65
C GLY A 161 -8.88 16.59 7.48
N LYS A 162 -9.54 17.70 7.30
CA LYS A 162 -10.38 18.02 6.13
C LYS A 162 -9.64 19.02 5.26
#